data_89ec97a9a46288d8333ebb72c15cc476
#
_entry.id   89ec97a9a46288d8333ebb72c15cc476
#
_cell.length_a   1.000
_cell.length_b   1.000
_cell.length_c   1.000
_cell.angle_alpha   90.00
_cell.angle_beta   90.00
_cell.angle_gamma   90.00
#
_symmetry.space_group_name_H-M   'P 1'
#
loop_
_entity.id
_entity.type
_entity.pdbx_description
1 polymer ?
#
loop_
_entity_poly.entity_id
_entity_poly.type
_entity_poly.pdbx_seq_one_letter_code
_entity_poly.pdbx_strand_id
1 'polypeptide(L)'
;MHDLGLLAARLALGLGIASHGAQKAFGWFEGPGPQKAAGFMASVGLKPGETYATAAYSNELASGLLIALGLGGPLGPAGVISTMIVAAETVHRPNGFFAGKNGIEVNVLYAAGALALASSGYGALSVDNVLGLRDKLHHPVITTLALAGGIAAAYLILGQRDTSPPDGTLAEPTLPGNRAHNGSPAGAAPAPAAS
;
A
#
# COMPACT_ATOMS: atom_id res chain seq x y z
N MET A 1 -12.12 24.54 21.75
CA MET A 1 -12.85 23.59 20.84
C MET A 1 -11.96 23.08 19.71
N HIS A 2 -11.26 23.97 18.99
CA HIS A 2 -10.37 23.61 17.87
C HIS A 2 -9.28 22.59 18.28
N ASP A 3 -8.53 22.84 19.37
CA ASP A 3 -7.46 21.93 19.81
C ASP A 3 -7.94 20.55 20.25
N LEU A 4 -9.15 20.46 20.82
CA LEU A 4 -9.75 19.17 21.15
C LEU A 4 -10.13 18.39 19.89
N GLY A 5 -10.62 19.08 18.86
CA GLY A 5 -10.89 18.45 17.56
C GLY A 5 -9.61 17.91 16.89
N LEU A 6 -8.52 18.69 16.93
CA LEU A 6 -7.21 18.25 16.44
C LEU A 6 -6.67 17.07 17.25
N LEU A 7 -6.78 17.09 18.56
CA LEU A 7 -6.37 15.96 19.41
C LEU A 7 -7.15 14.69 19.05
N ALA A 8 -8.48 14.78 18.92
CA ALA A 8 -9.31 13.64 18.54
C ALA A 8 -8.93 13.08 17.16
N ALA A 9 -8.75 13.97 16.17
CA ALA A 9 -8.33 13.58 14.83
C ALA A 9 -6.95 12.89 14.82
N ARG A 10 -5.99 13.43 15.58
CA ARG A 10 -4.66 12.84 15.73
C ARG A 10 -4.69 11.48 16.39
N LEU A 11 -5.44 11.32 17.48
CA LEU A 11 -5.56 10.04 18.16
C LEU A 11 -6.23 9.00 17.26
N ALA A 12 -7.32 9.34 16.59
CA ALA A 12 -8.02 8.44 15.69
C ALA A 12 -7.12 7.99 14.52
N LEU A 13 -6.52 8.95 13.80
CA LEU A 13 -5.68 8.64 12.64
C LEU A 13 -4.35 8.00 13.06
N GLY A 14 -3.67 8.57 14.06
CA GLY A 14 -2.36 8.12 14.49
C GLY A 14 -2.39 6.73 15.12
N LEU A 15 -3.33 6.48 16.05
CA LEU A 15 -3.46 5.15 16.66
C LEU A 15 -3.98 4.12 15.66
N GLY A 16 -4.86 4.51 14.73
CA GLY A 16 -5.29 3.64 13.63
C GLY A 16 -4.11 3.16 12.79
N ILE A 17 -3.27 4.06 12.32
CA ILE A 17 -2.07 3.72 11.53
C ILE A 17 -1.06 2.91 12.36
N ALA A 18 -0.79 3.29 13.61
CA ALA A 18 0.10 2.54 14.49
C ALA A 18 -0.40 1.11 14.74
N SER A 19 -1.72 0.91 14.86
CA SER A 19 -2.32 -0.42 14.99
C SER A 19 -2.06 -1.29 13.75
N HIS A 20 -2.15 -0.74 12.54
CA HIS A 20 -1.77 -1.48 11.32
C HIS A 20 -0.29 -1.87 11.30
N GLY A 21 0.59 -1.01 11.78
CA GLY A 21 2.00 -1.34 11.98
C GLY A 21 2.19 -2.46 13.01
N ALA A 22 1.50 -2.37 14.15
CA ALA A 22 1.57 -3.39 15.21
C ALA A 22 1.01 -4.75 14.77
N GLN A 23 -0.02 -4.78 13.95
CA GLN A 23 -0.53 -6.01 13.32
C GLN A 23 0.55 -6.74 12.50
N LYS A 24 1.32 -5.98 11.73
CA LYS A 24 2.37 -6.53 10.87
C LYS A 24 3.64 -6.86 11.64
N ALA A 25 4.05 -6.01 12.59
CA ALA A 25 5.30 -6.19 13.35
C ALA A 25 5.20 -7.27 14.43
N PHE A 26 4.06 -7.33 15.16
CA PHE A 26 3.91 -8.13 16.36
C PHE A 26 2.77 -9.17 16.29
N GLY A 27 1.95 -9.12 15.24
CA GLY A 27 0.76 -9.95 15.14
C GLY A 27 -0.37 -9.54 16.10
N TRP A 28 -0.33 -8.35 16.67
CA TRP A 28 -1.36 -7.84 17.57
C TRP A 28 -2.70 -7.69 16.84
N PHE A 29 -3.80 -7.69 17.58
CA PHE A 29 -5.16 -7.53 17.03
C PHE A 29 -5.45 -8.53 15.89
N GLU A 30 -5.04 -9.80 16.07
CA GLU A 30 -5.19 -10.86 15.07
C GLU A 30 -4.49 -10.58 13.73
N GLY A 31 -3.47 -9.74 13.76
CA GLY A 31 -2.70 -9.34 12.59
C GLY A 31 -1.83 -10.45 12.01
N PRO A 32 -1.30 -10.25 10.81
CA PRO A 32 -0.54 -11.28 10.07
C PRO A 32 0.80 -11.64 10.72
N GLY A 33 1.39 -10.72 11.50
CA GLY A 33 2.75 -10.87 11.99
C GLY A 33 3.82 -10.70 10.90
N PRO A 34 5.11 -10.67 11.27
CA PRO A 34 6.19 -10.27 10.36
C PRO A 34 6.39 -11.24 9.19
N GLN A 35 6.26 -12.57 9.40
CA GLN A 35 6.48 -13.57 8.35
C GLN A 35 5.43 -13.48 7.25
N LYS A 36 4.14 -13.38 7.62
CA LYS A 36 3.07 -13.23 6.63
C LYS A 36 3.12 -11.87 5.95
N ALA A 37 3.51 -10.81 6.66
CA ALA A 37 3.73 -9.49 6.09
C ALA A 37 4.86 -9.53 5.05
N ALA A 38 5.97 -10.22 5.31
CA ALA A 38 7.06 -10.42 4.36
C ALA A 38 6.61 -11.20 3.12
N GLY A 39 5.89 -12.31 3.29
CA GLY A 39 5.32 -13.07 2.20
C GLY A 39 4.39 -12.23 1.33
N PHE A 40 3.55 -11.41 1.96
CA PHE A 40 2.66 -10.48 1.24
C PHE A 40 3.45 -9.44 0.42
N MET A 41 4.48 -8.81 0.97
CA MET A 41 5.30 -7.84 0.22
C MET A 41 5.98 -8.50 -0.99
N ALA A 42 6.50 -9.72 -0.82
CA ALA A 42 7.06 -10.47 -1.94
C ALA A 42 6.01 -10.79 -3.02
N SER A 43 4.77 -11.13 -2.62
CA SER A 43 3.69 -11.45 -3.55
C SER A 43 3.22 -10.25 -4.40
N VAL A 44 3.36 -9.04 -3.88
CA VAL A 44 3.05 -7.80 -4.63
C VAL A 44 4.26 -7.26 -5.39
N GLY A 45 5.35 -8.04 -5.50
CA GLY A 45 6.54 -7.71 -6.29
C GLY A 45 7.60 -6.91 -5.54
N LEU A 46 7.45 -6.65 -4.25
CA LEU A 46 8.45 -5.96 -3.42
C LEU A 46 9.41 -6.98 -2.78
N LYS A 47 10.56 -7.19 -3.40
CA LYS A 47 11.56 -8.19 -3.01
C LYS A 47 12.90 -7.54 -2.61
N PRO A 48 13.57 -7.98 -1.50
CA PRO A 48 13.17 -9.04 -0.56
C PRO A 48 11.97 -8.63 0.29
N GLY A 49 10.97 -9.52 0.46
CA GLY A 49 9.74 -9.21 1.18
C GLY A 49 9.96 -8.78 2.64
N GLU A 50 10.93 -9.37 3.34
CA GLU A 50 11.29 -9.03 4.72
C GLU A 50 11.73 -7.56 4.85
N THR A 51 12.54 -7.07 3.92
CA THR A 51 13.02 -5.68 3.92
C THR A 51 11.85 -4.70 3.78
N TYR A 52 10.95 -4.96 2.82
CA TYR A 52 9.82 -4.07 2.57
C TYR A 52 8.73 -4.18 3.65
N ALA A 53 8.51 -5.36 4.21
CA ALA A 53 7.61 -5.52 5.35
C ALA A 53 8.14 -4.76 6.57
N THR A 54 9.44 -4.89 6.87
CA THR A 54 10.10 -4.17 7.96
C THR A 54 9.99 -2.66 7.76
N ALA A 55 10.29 -2.15 6.56
CA ALA A 55 10.13 -0.73 6.25
C ALA A 55 8.68 -0.26 6.40
N ALA A 56 7.70 -1.04 5.91
CA ALA A 56 6.29 -0.70 5.97
C ALA A 56 5.78 -0.60 7.40
N TYR A 57 5.93 -1.65 8.23
CA TYR A 57 5.41 -1.60 9.59
C TYR A 57 6.18 -0.62 10.48
N SER A 58 7.48 -0.43 10.26
CA SER A 58 8.25 0.58 10.99
C SER A 58 7.78 1.99 10.66
N ASN A 59 7.50 2.29 9.39
CA ASN A 59 6.95 3.58 8.97
C ASN A 59 5.53 3.79 9.53
N GLU A 60 4.67 2.77 9.51
CA GLU A 60 3.31 2.86 10.08
C GLU A 60 3.35 3.10 11.60
N LEU A 61 4.20 2.38 12.33
CA LEU A 61 4.38 2.59 13.77
C LEU A 61 4.90 3.99 14.07
N ALA A 62 5.99 4.38 13.41
CA ALA A 62 6.62 5.68 13.65
C ALA A 62 5.68 6.83 13.27
N SER A 63 5.13 6.84 12.06
CA SER A 63 4.26 7.92 11.59
C SER A 63 2.95 8.00 12.40
N GLY A 64 2.37 6.85 12.76
CA GLY A 64 1.18 6.81 13.60
C GLY A 64 1.43 7.38 15.00
N LEU A 65 2.53 6.99 15.64
CA LEU A 65 2.90 7.52 16.97
C LEU A 65 3.27 9.01 16.91
N LEU A 66 3.99 9.46 15.89
CA LEU A 66 4.29 10.87 15.70
C LEU A 66 3.01 11.71 15.60
N ILE A 67 2.02 11.25 14.83
CA ILE A 67 0.72 11.92 14.71
C ILE A 67 -0.04 11.89 16.05
N ALA A 68 -0.18 10.74 16.68
CA ALA A 68 -0.91 10.60 17.94
C ALA A 68 -0.34 11.53 19.03
N LEU A 69 0.97 11.58 19.19
CA LEU A 69 1.65 12.44 20.13
C LEU A 69 1.65 13.92 19.69
N GLY A 70 1.49 14.19 18.41
CA GLY A 70 1.67 15.52 17.84
C GLY A 70 3.12 15.95 17.89
N LEU A 71 4.01 15.09 17.46
CA LEU A 71 5.47 15.26 17.46
C LEU A 71 6.04 15.20 16.05
N GLY A 72 7.07 16.02 15.79
CA GLY A 72 7.83 15.98 14.55
C GLY A 72 7.14 16.67 13.36
N GLY A 73 6.16 17.51 13.60
CA GLY A 73 5.48 18.31 12.58
C GLY A 73 4.93 17.44 11.45
N PRO A 74 5.23 17.78 10.17
CA PRO A 74 4.66 17.09 9.01
C PRO A 74 5.28 15.72 8.71
N LEU A 75 6.27 15.24 9.47
CA LEU A 75 6.94 13.95 9.20
C LEU A 75 6.00 12.76 9.34
N GLY A 76 5.18 12.73 10.41
CA GLY A 76 4.17 11.69 10.58
C GLY A 76 3.17 11.65 9.41
N PRO A 77 2.50 12.76 9.07
CA PRO A 77 1.65 12.86 7.89
C PRO A 77 2.32 12.44 6.58
N ALA A 78 3.56 12.83 6.34
CA ALA A 78 4.32 12.44 5.15
C ALA A 78 4.53 10.92 5.06
N GLY A 79 4.84 10.27 6.19
CA GLY A 79 4.95 8.82 6.27
C GLY A 79 3.63 8.11 5.99
N VAL A 80 2.51 8.62 6.53
CA VAL A 80 1.17 8.08 6.24
C VAL A 80 0.86 8.19 4.75
N ILE A 81 1.07 9.36 4.13
CA ILE A 81 0.81 9.58 2.70
C ILE A 81 1.64 8.61 1.86
N SER A 82 2.93 8.43 2.20
CA SER A 82 3.79 7.46 1.52
C SER A 82 3.21 6.04 1.58
N THR A 83 2.82 5.57 2.77
CA THR A 83 2.21 4.24 2.94
C THR A 83 0.91 4.11 2.16
N MET A 84 0.05 5.13 2.19
CA MET A 84 -1.24 5.09 1.49
C MET A 84 -1.08 5.02 -0.03
N ILE A 85 -0.10 5.72 -0.60
CA ILE A 85 0.22 5.64 -2.03
C ILE A 85 0.70 4.23 -2.39
N VAL A 86 1.68 3.69 -1.65
CA VAL A 86 2.19 2.34 -1.92
C VAL A 86 1.08 1.30 -1.82
N ALA A 87 0.27 1.33 -0.76
CA ALA A 87 -0.83 0.39 -0.57
C ALA A 87 -1.92 0.54 -1.66
N ALA A 88 -2.25 1.77 -2.03
CA ALA A 88 -3.21 2.03 -3.10
C ALA A 88 -2.74 1.42 -4.44
N GLU A 89 -1.51 1.67 -4.85
CA GLU A 89 -0.98 1.21 -6.14
C GLU A 89 -0.68 -0.29 -6.18
N THR A 90 -0.30 -0.89 -5.05
CA THR A 90 0.07 -2.32 -5.04
C THR A 90 -1.10 -3.26 -4.81
N VAL A 91 -2.15 -2.82 -4.12
CA VAL A 91 -3.22 -3.69 -3.61
C VAL A 91 -4.62 -3.23 -4.01
N HIS A 92 -4.93 -1.94 -3.79
CA HIS A 92 -6.33 -1.49 -3.76
C HIS A 92 -6.86 -0.95 -5.08
N ARG A 93 -6.01 -0.31 -5.89
CA ARG A 93 -6.40 0.32 -7.16
C ARG A 93 -7.08 -0.62 -8.15
N PRO A 94 -6.64 -1.88 -8.33
CA PRO A 94 -7.33 -2.82 -9.22
C PRO A 94 -8.77 -3.12 -8.80
N ASN A 95 -9.12 -2.92 -7.54
CA ASN A 95 -10.44 -3.21 -6.97
C ASN A 95 -11.40 -2.00 -7.05
N GLY A 96 -10.97 -0.89 -7.64
CA GLY A 96 -11.76 0.34 -7.79
C GLY A 96 -11.72 1.23 -6.55
N PHE A 97 -12.78 2.02 -6.36
CA PHE A 97 -12.80 3.04 -5.31
C PHE A 97 -13.28 2.50 -3.95
N PHE A 98 -14.44 1.83 -3.91
CA PHE A 98 -15.16 1.55 -2.66
C PHE A 98 -14.49 0.50 -1.76
N ALA A 99 -14.42 0.78 -0.46
CA ALA A 99 -13.84 -0.09 0.57
C ALA A 99 -14.51 -1.48 0.64
N GLY A 100 -15.83 -1.56 0.40
CA GLY A 100 -16.55 -2.84 0.35
C GLY A 100 -16.06 -3.82 -0.72
N LYS A 101 -15.29 -3.32 -1.72
CA LYS A 101 -14.61 -4.11 -2.74
C LYS A 101 -13.07 -4.14 -2.52
N ASN A 102 -12.61 -3.78 -1.35
CA ASN A 102 -11.18 -3.62 -1.06
C ASN A 102 -10.49 -2.55 -1.92
N GLY A 103 -11.23 -1.50 -2.32
CA GLY A 103 -10.74 -0.38 -3.13
C GLY A 103 -9.98 0.68 -2.33
N ILE A 104 -9.63 1.78 -3.01
CA ILE A 104 -8.73 2.83 -2.49
C ILE A 104 -9.39 3.80 -1.50
N GLU A 105 -10.67 3.70 -1.21
CA GLU A 105 -11.43 4.66 -0.37
C GLU A 105 -10.74 4.94 0.96
N VAL A 106 -10.35 3.89 1.67
CA VAL A 106 -9.68 4.01 2.98
C VAL A 106 -8.31 4.70 2.84
N ASN A 107 -7.55 4.38 1.78
CA ASN A 107 -6.27 5.03 1.51
C ASN A 107 -6.44 6.54 1.28
N VAL A 108 -7.48 6.92 0.54
CA VAL A 108 -7.81 8.34 0.27
C VAL A 108 -8.20 9.06 1.58
N LEU A 109 -9.03 8.44 2.42
CA LEU A 109 -9.44 9.02 3.70
C LEU A 109 -8.25 9.22 4.66
N TYR A 110 -7.37 8.23 4.79
CA TYR A 110 -6.17 8.36 5.60
C TYR A 110 -5.21 9.43 5.06
N ALA A 111 -4.99 9.47 3.75
CA ALA A 111 -4.14 10.47 3.11
C ALA A 111 -4.71 11.89 3.27
N ALA A 112 -6.03 12.07 3.10
CA ALA A 112 -6.71 13.34 3.30
C ALA A 112 -6.63 13.82 4.77
N GLY A 113 -6.84 12.91 5.73
CA GLY A 113 -6.68 13.20 7.15
C GLY A 113 -5.24 13.59 7.51
N ALA A 114 -4.25 12.89 6.96
CA ALA A 114 -2.84 13.21 7.14
C ALA A 114 -2.50 14.59 6.54
N LEU A 115 -2.97 14.88 5.34
CA LEU A 115 -2.79 16.18 4.69
C LEU A 115 -3.43 17.33 5.51
N ALA A 116 -4.64 17.11 6.02
CA ALA A 116 -5.31 18.08 6.88
C ALA A 116 -4.49 18.38 8.14
N LEU A 117 -3.96 17.37 8.82
CA LEU A 117 -3.10 17.53 10.00
C LEU A 117 -1.76 18.19 9.66
N ALA A 118 -1.16 17.86 8.51
CA ALA A 118 0.07 18.52 8.05
C ALA A 118 -0.14 20.02 7.81
N SER A 119 -1.30 20.38 7.26
CA SER A 119 -1.65 21.77 6.91
C SER A 119 -2.08 22.61 8.11
N SER A 120 -2.87 22.03 9.04
CA SER A 120 -3.38 22.74 10.22
C SER A 120 -2.40 22.76 11.40
N GLY A 121 -1.42 21.85 11.38
CA GLY A 121 -0.58 21.56 12.54
C GLY A 121 -1.31 20.75 13.61
N TYR A 122 -0.62 20.46 14.69
CA TYR A 122 -1.10 19.56 15.74
C TYR A 122 -1.85 20.23 16.89
N GLY A 123 -1.93 21.59 16.89
CA GLY A 123 -2.63 22.35 17.92
C GLY A 123 -1.84 22.48 19.23
N ALA A 124 -2.49 23.14 20.22
CA ALA A 124 -1.86 23.43 21.51
C ALA A 124 -1.65 22.16 22.37
N LEU A 125 -2.48 21.12 22.19
CA LEU A 125 -2.38 19.85 22.93
C LEU A 125 -1.43 18.86 22.26
N SER A 126 -0.23 19.29 21.86
CA SER A 126 0.76 18.50 21.13
C SER A 126 2.13 18.56 21.80
N VAL A 127 2.95 17.52 21.61
CA VAL A 127 4.34 17.49 22.12
C VAL A 127 5.17 18.59 21.44
N ASP A 128 4.97 18.84 20.15
CA ASP A 128 5.64 19.94 19.45
C ASP A 128 5.37 21.31 20.10
N ASN A 129 4.15 21.53 20.58
CA ASN A 129 3.81 22.77 21.28
C ASN A 129 4.51 22.87 22.65
N VAL A 130 4.53 21.78 23.42
CA VAL A 130 5.22 21.71 24.72
C VAL A 130 6.72 21.97 24.55
N LEU A 131 7.31 21.48 23.47
CA LEU A 131 8.75 21.65 23.17
C LEU A 131 9.06 22.99 22.49
N GLY A 132 8.07 23.84 22.19
CA GLY A 132 8.26 25.10 21.47
C GLY A 132 8.71 24.91 20.01
N LEU A 133 8.42 23.77 19.42
CA LEU A 133 8.78 23.40 18.04
C LEU A 133 7.66 23.67 17.03
N ARG A 134 6.44 23.92 17.50
CA ARG A 134 5.24 24.03 16.68
C ARG A 134 5.42 24.97 15.49
N ASP A 135 5.77 26.23 15.74
CA ASP A 135 5.85 27.26 14.69
C ASP A 135 7.02 27.03 13.73
N LYS A 136 8.07 26.34 14.20
CA LYS A 136 9.22 25.98 13.38
C LYS A 136 8.91 24.83 12.43
N LEU A 137 8.29 23.75 12.94
CA LEU A 137 8.05 22.53 12.19
C LEU A 137 6.85 22.63 11.24
N HIS A 138 5.83 23.44 11.59
CA HIS A 138 4.66 23.66 10.73
C HIS A 138 4.81 24.86 9.78
N HIS A 139 6.05 25.27 9.50
CA HIS A 139 6.32 26.27 8.47
C HIS A 139 5.95 25.70 7.07
N PRO A 140 5.26 26.48 6.21
CA PRO A 140 4.79 25.97 4.91
C PRO A 140 5.86 25.30 4.05
N VAL A 141 7.09 25.83 4.04
CA VAL A 141 8.21 25.22 3.30
C VAL A 141 8.56 23.84 3.84
N ILE A 142 8.65 23.69 5.17
CA ILE A 142 8.97 22.39 5.80
C ILE A 142 7.86 21.40 5.53
N THR A 143 6.60 21.83 5.64
CA THR A 143 5.45 20.99 5.34
C THR A 143 5.46 20.51 3.88
N THR A 144 5.68 21.43 2.94
CA THR A 144 5.74 21.07 1.51
C THR A 144 6.88 20.11 1.21
N LEU A 145 8.09 20.36 1.75
CA LEU A 145 9.23 19.48 1.55
C LEU A 145 9.01 18.09 2.15
N ALA A 146 8.44 18.01 3.35
CA ALA A 146 8.13 16.73 3.99
C ALA A 146 7.11 15.91 3.18
N LEU A 147 6.01 16.55 2.75
CA LEU A 147 4.99 15.89 1.93
C LEU A 147 5.54 15.47 0.57
N ALA A 148 6.30 16.31 -0.09
CA ALA A 148 6.98 15.97 -1.34
C ALA A 148 7.96 14.79 -1.16
N GLY A 149 8.71 14.79 -0.05
CA GLY A 149 9.61 13.69 0.32
C GLY A 149 8.86 12.38 0.56
N GLY A 150 7.72 12.41 1.25
CA GLY A 150 6.86 11.24 1.45
C GLY A 150 6.32 10.67 0.14
N ILE A 151 5.85 11.54 -0.76
CA ILE A 151 5.38 11.15 -2.10
C ILE A 151 6.54 10.57 -2.91
N ALA A 152 7.70 11.22 -2.93
CA ALA A 152 8.88 10.73 -3.63
C ALA A 152 9.33 9.35 -3.11
N ALA A 153 9.35 9.16 -1.79
CA ALA A 153 9.68 7.87 -1.18
C ALA A 153 8.72 6.76 -1.63
N ALA A 154 7.41 7.04 -1.72
CA ALA A 154 6.43 6.08 -2.22
C ALA A 154 6.75 5.65 -3.66
N TYR A 155 7.01 6.60 -4.55
CA TYR A 155 7.30 6.28 -5.95
C TYR A 155 8.68 5.62 -6.14
N LEU A 156 9.67 5.93 -5.30
CA LEU A 156 10.95 5.21 -5.28
C LEU A 156 10.73 3.73 -4.90
N ILE A 157 9.90 3.45 -3.90
CA ILE A 157 9.53 2.08 -3.52
C ILE A 157 8.80 1.38 -4.68
N LEU A 158 7.80 2.04 -5.27
CA LEU A 158 7.03 1.50 -6.39
C LEU A 158 7.91 1.21 -7.63
N GLY A 159 8.93 2.04 -7.87
CA GLY A 159 9.90 1.84 -8.95
C GLY A 159 10.79 0.62 -8.78
N GLN A 160 10.89 0.06 -7.56
CA GLN A 160 11.63 -1.17 -7.28
C GLN A 160 10.76 -2.43 -7.35
N ARG A 161 9.47 -2.27 -7.66
CA ARG A 161 8.52 -3.38 -7.74
C ARG A 161 8.79 -4.24 -8.96
N ASP A 162 8.98 -5.54 -8.75
CA ASP A 162 9.03 -6.54 -9.81
C ASP A 162 7.58 -6.86 -10.25
N THR A 163 7.22 -6.41 -11.45
CA THR A 163 5.91 -6.67 -12.05
C THR A 163 5.95 -7.74 -13.14
N SER A 164 7.08 -8.44 -13.26
CA SER A 164 7.23 -9.55 -14.21
C SER A 164 6.19 -10.64 -13.92
N PRO A 165 5.58 -11.23 -14.95
CA PRO A 165 4.72 -12.40 -14.75
C PRO A 165 5.49 -13.50 -14.02
N PRO A 166 4.85 -14.31 -13.17
CA PRO A 166 5.51 -15.49 -12.60
C PRO A 166 6.10 -16.34 -13.70
N ASP A 167 7.37 -16.75 -13.55
CA ASP A 167 8.05 -17.64 -14.49
C ASP A 167 7.16 -18.86 -14.80
N GLY A 168 6.75 -19.01 -16.05
CA GLY A 168 5.94 -20.14 -16.52
C GLY A 168 4.69 -19.80 -17.32
N THR A 169 4.29 -18.52 -17.44
CA THR A 169 3.06 -18.15 -18.16
C THR A 169 3.26 -17.67 -19.61
N LEU A 170 4.47 -17.71 -20.14
CA LEU A 170 4.76 -17.39 -21.56
C LEU A 170 5.34 -18.59 -22.34
N ALA A 171 4.95 -19.82 -22.00
CA ALA A 171 4.99 -20.86 -23.02
C ALA A 171 3.77 -20.61 -23.91
N GLU A 172 3.97 -19.87 -25.03
CA GLU A 172 3.00 -19.97 -26.13
C GLU A 172 2.68 -21.42 -26.36
N PRO A 173 1.38 -21.80 -26.46
CA PRO A 173 1.07 -23.13 -26.93
C PRO A 173 1.66 -23.24 -28.33
N THR A 174 2.78 -23.98 -28.45
CA THR A 174 3.23 -24.46 -29.75
C THR A 174 2.09 -25.27 -30.31
N LEU A 175 1.33 -24.66 -31.20
CA LEU A 175 0.35 -25.38 -32.02
C LEU A 175 1.09 -26.54 -32.65
N PRO A 176 0.66 -27.81 -32.43
CA PRO A 176 1.27 -28.92 -33.12
C PRO A 176 1.18 -28.67 -34.61
N GLY A 177 2.34 -28.64 -35.25
CA GLY A 177 2.49 -28.32 -36.67
C GLY A 177 1.47 -29.11 -37.50
N ASN A 178 0.78 -28.38 -38.36
CA ASN A 178 -0.03 -28.87 -39.45
C ASN A 178 0.86 -29.78 -40.32
N ARG A 179 0.85 -31.11 -40.01
CA ARG A 179 1.38 -32.11 -40.96
C ARG A 179 0.42 -32.14 -42.13
N ALA A 180 0.90 -31.52 -43.19
CA ALA A 180 0.30 -31.69 -44.53
C ALA A 180 0.04 -33.19 -44.77
N HIS A 181 -1.20 -33.59 -44.79
CA HIS A 181 -1.63 -34.86 -45.38
C HIS A 181 -1.66 -34.71 -46.88
N ASN A 182 -0.52 -35.02 -47.53
CA ASN A 182 -0.52 -35.43 -48.95
C ASN A 182 -0.73 -36.92 -48.99
N GLY A 183 -1.72 -37.34 -49.76
CA GLY A 183 -1.68 -38.69 -50.34
C GLY A 183 -2.99 -39.47 -50.29
N SER A 184 -3.82 -39.25 -51.26
CA SER A 184 -4.49 -40.12 -52.23
C SER A 184 -5.39 -41.30 -51.79
N PRO A 185 -6.31 -41.64 -52.64
CA PRO A 185 -7.58 -42.25 -52.28
C PRO A 185 -7.63 -43.75 -52.64
N ALA A 186 -8.46 -44.49 -52.02
CA ALA A 186 -9.19 -45.58 -52.65
C ALA A 186 -9.91 -46.49 -51.64
N GLY A 187 -11.16 -46.83 -51.92
CA GLY A 187 -11.73 -48.01 -51.33
C GLY A 187 -13.21 -47.85 -50.93
N ALA A 188 -14.04 -48.15 -51.89
CA ALA A 188 -15.47 -48.28 -51.92
C ALA A 188 -16.16 -49.01 -50.76
N ALA A 189 -17.42 -48.63 -50.57
CA ALA A 189 -18.56 -49.12 -49.81
C ALA A 189 -18.71 -50.68 -49.70
N PRO A 190 -19.65 -51.22 -48.87
CA PRO A 190 -21.08 -50.89 -48.84
C PRO A 190 -21.79 -50.92 -47.47
N ALA A 191 -22.94 -50.29 -47.40
CA ALA A 191 -24.04 -50.60 -46.48
C ALA A 191 -24.75 -51.89 -46.95
N PRO A 192 -25.77 -52.46 -46.32
CA PRO A 192 -26.71 -51.98 -45.29
C PRO A 192 -27.11 -53.00 -44.21
N ALA A 193 -28.06 -52.78 -43.35
CA ALA A 193 -29.32 -53.36 -42.97
C ALA A 193 -29.66 -53.18 -41.51
N ALA A 194 -30.72 -52.59 -41.31
CA ALA A 194 -31.95 -52.68 -40.56
C ALA A 194 -32.08 -53.92 -39.62
N SER A 195 -32.42 -53.62 -38.39
CA SER A 195 -33.63 -54.08 -37.68
C SER A 195 -33.66 -53.40 -36.30
#